data_b81a989451b8519c783729af82401d6d
#
_entry.id   b81a989451b8519c783729af82401d6d
#
_cell.length_a   1.000
_cell.length_b   1.000
_cell.length_c   1.000
_cell.angle_alpha   90.00
_cell.angle_beta   90.00
_cell.angle_gamma   90.00
#
_symmetry.space_group_name_H-M   'P 1'
#
loop_
_entity.id
_entity.type
_entity.pdbx_description
1 polymer ?
#
loop_
_entity_poly.entity_id
_entity_poly.type
_entity_poly.pdbx_seq_one_letter_code
_entity_poly.pdbx_strand_id
1 'polypeptide(L)'
;MLLSVNDIHVYYGAIHAVKGVSLEVNEGEIVTLIGANGAGKSTVLNTISGLLHPKSGSITFMDKPLSGIAPNKIVQMGLAQCPEGRRIFQHMTVEENLEMGAYTRPNSTIEGNLEHVYELFPRLKERRKQVGGTLSGGEQQMLAMGRAMMSEPKLLMLDEPSMGLAP
;
A
#
# COMPACT_ATOMS: atom_id res chain seq x y z
N MET A 1 12.13 -13.89 7.77
CA MET A 1 11.99 -13.04 6.56
C MET A 1 10.51 -12.72 6.37
N LEU A 2 10.15 -11.46 6.16
CA LEU A 2 8.75 -11.09 5.98
C LEU A 2 8.34 -11.15 4.49
N LEU A 3 9.14 -10.56 3.61
CA LEU A 3 8.97 -10.59 2.15
C LEU A 3 10.27 -11.00 1.48
N SER A 4 10.16 -11.88 0.48
CA SER A 4 11.27 -12.19 -0.43
C SER A 4 10.77 -12.09 -1.86
N VAL A 5 11.48 -11.32 -2.65
CA VAL A 5 11.30 -11.17 -4.10
C VAL A 5 12.57 -11.70 -4.75
N ASN A 6 12.46 -12.66 -5.64
CA ASN A 6 13.61 -13.30 -6.25
C ASN A 6 13.50 -13.28 -7.78
N ASP A 7 14.42 -12.57 -8.41
CA ASP A 7 14.66 -12.51 -9.85
C ASP A 7 13.37 -12.30 -10.68
N ILE A 8 12.52 -11.34 -10.26
CA ILE A 8 11.27 -11.10 -10.96
C ILE A 8 11.49 -10.36 -12.29
N HIS A 9 10.85 -10.85 -13.33
CA HIS A 9 10.77 -10.24 -14.65
C HIS A 9 9.32 -9.90 -14.97
N VAL A 10 9.03 -8.62 -15.22
CA VAL A 10 7.65 -8.14 -15.48
C VAL A 10 7.59 -7.44 -16.83
N TYR A 11 6.52 -7.68 -17.57
CA TYR A 11 6.31 -7.16 -18.91
C TYR A 11 4.95 -6.48 -19.03
N TYR A 12 4.93 -5.39 -19.79
CA TYR A 12 3.72 -4.79 -20.34
C TYR A 12 3.70 -5.06 -21.86
N GLY A 13 2.99 -6.12 -22.27
CA GLY A 13 3.07 -6.59 -23.65
C GLY A 13 4.50 -6.98 -24.04
N ALA A 14 5.10 -6.29 -24.99
CA ALA A 14 6.48 -6.49 -25.42
C ALA A 14 7.51 -5.72 -24.57
N ILE A 15 7.09 -4.80 -23.72
CA ILE A 15 8.00 -3.94 -22.93
C ILE A 15 8.43 -4.70 -21.67
N HIS A 16 9.74 -4.96 -21.54
CA HIS A 16 10.36 -5.55 -20.36
C HIS A 16 10.57 -4.46 -19.28
N ALA A 17 9.59 -4.28 -18.40
CA ALA A 17 9.56 -3.19 -17.44
C ALA A 17 10.43 -3.45 -16.20
N VAL A 18 10.48 -4.70 -15.71
CA VAL A 18 11.33 -5.11 -14.58
C VAL A 18 12.20 -6.27 -15.04
N LYS A 19 13.52 -6.14 -14.84
CA LYS A 19 14.54 -7.00 -15.44
C LYS A 19 15.39 -7.69 -14.38
N GLY A 20 14.81 -8.67 -13.69
CA GLY A 20 15.54 -9.48 -12.71
C GLY A 20 15.77 -8.74 -11.39
N VAL A 21 14.70 -8.20 -10.77
CA VAL A 21 14.79 -7.54 -9.47
C VAL A 21 14.65 -8.57 -8.35
N SER A 22 15.58 -8.48 -7.38
CA SER A 22 15.53 -9.24 -6.13
C SER A 22 15.63 -8.28 -4.95
N LEU A 23 14.83 -8.50 -3.91
CA LEU A 23 14.88 -7.77 -2.66
C LEU A 23 14.29 -8.60 -1.52
N GLU A 24 14.67 -8.28 -0.31
CA GLU A 24 14.18 -8.89 0.91
C GLU A 24 13.78 -7.84 1.91
N VAL A 25 12.75 -8.12 2.71
CA VAL A 25 12.32 -7.29 3.83
C VAL A 25 12.15 -8.17 5.05
N ASN A 26 12.80 -7.81 6.14
CA ASN A 26 12.64 -8.46 7.43
C ASN A 26 11.62 -7.72 8.31
N GLU A 27 11.15 -8.36 9.36
CA GLU A 27 10.27 -7.73 10.33
C GLU A 27 10.99 -6.56 11.03
N GLY A 28 10.31 -5.41 11.16
CA GLY A 28 10.88 -4.20 11.75
C GLY A 28 11.86 -3.45 10.84
N GLU A 29 12.02 -3.86 9.58
CA GLU A 29 12.92 -3.23 8.61
C GLU A 29 12.20 -2.24 7.71
N ILE A 30 12.88 -1.16 7.33
CA ILE A 30 12.45 -0.20 6.31
C ILE A 30 13.36 -0.38 5.09
N VAL A 31 12.76 -0.76 3.97
CA VAL A 31 13.46 -0.92 2.68
C VAL A 31 12.97 0.14 1.71
N THR A 32 13.88 0.83 1.05
CA THR A 32 13.58 1.89 0.09
C THR A 32 14.02 1.48 -1.31
N LEU A 33 13.08 1.55 -2.27
CA LEU A 33 13.37 1.40 -3.70
C LEU A 33 13.75 2.76 -4.28
N ILE A 34 14.99 2.89 -4.74
CA ILE A 34 15.51 4.11 -5.35
C ILE A 34 15.67 3.90 -6.86
N GLY A 35 15.25 4.89 -7.64
CA GLY A 35 15.39 4.86 -9.09
C GLY A 35 14.68 6.04 -9.75
N ALA A 36 15.07 6.36 -10.98
CA ALA A 36 14.43 7.40 -11.78
C ALA A 36 12.93 7.11 -12.04
N ASN A 37 12.20 8.13 -12.47
CA ASN A 37 10.83 7.93 -12.94
C ASN A 37 10.84 6.98 -14.14
N GLY A 38 9.94 5.98 -14.12
CA GLY A 38 9.90 4.93 -15.14
C GLY A 38 10.89 3.77 -14.91
N ALA A 39 11.67 3.77 -13.82
CA ALA A 39 12.61 2.67 -13.50
C ALA A 39 11.92 1.36 -13.06
N GLY A 40 10.58 1.36 -12.94
CA GLY A 40 9.82 0.16 -12.58
C GLY A 40 9.47 0.03 -11.09
N LYS A 41 9.72 1.04 -10.25
CA LYS A 41 9.40 1.00 -8.80
C LYS A 41 7.95 0.61 -8.55
N SER A 42 6.99 1.36 -9.10
CA SER A 42 5.55 1.07 -8.97
C SER A 42 5.18 -0.29 -9.59
N THR A 43 5.86 -0.70 -10.66
CA THR A 43 5.68 -2.03 -11.26
C THR A 43 6.06 -3.14 -10.30
N VAL A 44 7.17 -3.00 -9.57
CA VAL A 44 7.59 -3.94 -8.52
C VAL A 44 6.54 -4.01 -7.42
N LEU A 45 6.08 -2.85 -6.89
CA LEU A 45 5.06 -2.81 -5.83
C LEU A 45 3.74 -3.43 -6.30
N ASN A 46 3.29 -3.12 -7.52
CA ASN A 46 2.07 -3.69 -8.10
C ASN A 46 2.19 -5.20 -8.35
N THR A 47 3.40 -5.70 -8.60
CA THR A 47 3.64 -7.13 -8.75
C THR A 47 3.58 -7.84 -7.40
N ILE A 48 4.16 -7.25 -6.36
CA ILE A 48 4.11 -7.79 -4.99
C ILE A 48 2.66 -7.82 -4.48
N SER A 49 1.85 -6.79 -4.76
CA SER A 49 0.44 -6.73 -4.35
C SER A 49 -0.51 -7.60 -5.21
N GLY A 50 0.01 -8.29 -6.23
CA GLY A 50 -0.77 -9.18 -7.09
C GLY A 50 -1.60 -8.49 -8.17
N LEU A 51 -1.44 -7.17 -8.35
CA LEU A 51 -2.08 -6.43 -9.45
C LEU A 51 -1.43 -6.73 -10.80
N LEU A 52 -0.16 -7.12 -10.79
CA LEU A 52 0.60 -7.60 -11.94
C LEU A 52 1.19 -8.97 -11.62
N HIS A 53 1.48 -9.75 -12.66
CA HIS A 53 2.09 -11.06 -12.51
C HIS A 53 3.46 -11.08 -13.17
N PRO A 54 4.50 -11.58 -12.47
CA PRO A 54 5.81 -11.73 -13.08
C PRO A 54 5.76 -12.86 -14.14
N LYS A 55 6.51 -12.69 -15.23
CA LYS A 55 6.70 -13.74 -16.24
C LYS A 55 7.63 -14.83 -15.72
N SER A 56 8.59 -14.47 -14.90
CA SER A 56 9.52 -15.38 -14.22
C SER A 56 9.95 -14.77 -12.88
N GLY A 57 10.59 -15.58 -12.05
CA GLY A 57 10.94 -15.24 -10.69
C GLY A 57 9.86 -15.67 -9.69
N SER A 58 10.05 -15.33 -8.43
CA SER A 58 9.12 -15.72 -7.37
C SER A 58 8.98 -14.63 -6.31
N ILE A 59 7.83 -14.60 -5.66
CA ILE A 59 7.55 -13.70 -4.53
C ILE A 59 6.94 -14.55 -3.41
N THR A 60 7.50 -14.45 -2.22
CA THR A 60 6.96 -15.07 -1.01
C THR A 60 6.73 -14.03 0.09
N PHE A 61 5.64 -14.16 0.80
CA PHE A 61 5.30 -13.35 1.96
C PHE A 61 5.03 -14.27 3.16
N MET A 62 5.80 -14.12 4.23
CA MET A 62 5.74 -14.99 5.41
C MET A 62 5.84 -16.48 5.00
N ASP A 63 6.84 -16.80 4.19
CA ASP A 63 7.15 -18.12 3.63
C ASP A 63 6.04 -18.72 2.73
N LYS A 64 5.01 -17.95 2.38
CA LYS A 64 3.94 -18.37 1.47
C LYS A 64 4.12 -17.73 0.10
N PRO A 65 4.09 -18.52 -1.00
CA PRO A 65 4.17 -17.96 -2.34
C PRO A 65 2.94 -17.10 -2.65
N LEU A 66 3.15 -15.95 -3.28
CA LEU A 66 2.06 -15.05 -3.70
C LEU A 66 1.54 -15.34 -5.12
N SER A 67 2.19 -16.23 -5.85
CA SER A 67 1.77 -16.59 -7.21
C SER A 67 0.34 -17.15 -7.22
N GLY A 68 -0.50 -16.56 -8.08
CA GLY A 68 -1.90 -16.98 -8.24
C GLY A 68 -2.84 -16.57 -7.09
N ILE A 69 -2.36 -15.84 -6.11
CA ILE A 69 -3.20 -15.31 -5.03
C ILE A 69 -3.83 -13.98 -5.48
N ALA A 70 -5.15 -13.87 -5.32
CA ALA A 70 -5.87 -12.64 -5.65
C ALA A 70 -5.46 -11.47 -4.72
N PRO A 71 -5.41 -10.21 -5.22
CA PRO A 71 -4.95 -9.05 -4.44
C PRO A 71 -5.68 -8.87 -3.09
N ASN A 72 -7.00 -9.07 -3.07
CA ASN A 72 -7.77 -8.98 -1.82
C ASN A 72 -7.35 -10.02 -0.77
N LYS A 73 -6.91 -11.20 -1.20
CA LYS A 73 -6.36 -12.24 -0.31
C LYS A 73 -4.98 -11.87 0.21
N ILE A 74 -4.16 -11.23 -0.63
CA ILE A 74 -2.85 -10.71 -0.22
C ILE A 74 -3.02 -9.65 0.88
N VAL A 75 -4.00 -8.74 0.76
CA VAL A 75 -4.34 -7.79 1.82
C VAL A 75 -4.77 -8.51 3.11
N GLN A 76 -5.60 -9.56 3.01
CA GLN A 76 -6.00 -10.37 4.16
C GLN A 76 -4.82 -11.07 4.84
N MET A 77 -3.76 -11.39 4.11
CA MET A 77 -2.52 -11.94 4.68
C MET A 77 -1.71 -10.90 5.46
N GLY A 78 -2.01 -9.62 5.31
CA GLY A 78 -1.35 -8.53 6.01
C GLY A 78 -0.36 -7.73 5.16
N LEU A 79 -0.46 -7.77 3.83
CA LEU A 79 0.34 -6.97 2.92
C LEU A 79 -0.54 -5.91 2.27
N ALA A 80 -0.33 -4.63 2.62
CA ALA A 80 -1.09 -3.51 2.08
C ALA A 80 -0.23 -2.58 1.24
N GLN A 81 -0.84 -1.94 0.25
CA GLN A 81 -0.19 -0.93 -0.59
C GLN A 81 -0.98 0.37 -0.55
N CYS A 82 -0.25 1.48 -0.35
CA CYS A 82 -0.73 2.82 -0.64
C CYS A 82 -0.18 3.22 -2.02
N PRO A 83 -1.01 3.24 -3.08
CA PRO A 83 -0.55 3.50 -4.43
C PRO A 83 -0.22 4.98 -4.64
N GLU A 84 0.54 5.26 -5.69
CA GLU A 84 0.76 6.62 -6.18
C GLU A 84 -0.56 7.33 -6.51
N GLY A 85 -0.59 8.65 -6.31
CA GLY A 85 -1.75 9.49 -6.61
C GLY A 85 -2.85 9.44 -5.56
N ARG A 86 -2.54 8.99 -4.35
CA ARG A 86 -3.41 8.99 -3.16
C ARG A 86 -4.62 8.06 -3.29
N ARG A 87 -5.35 8.08 -4.41
CA ARG A 87 -6.50 7.20 -4.72
C ARG A 87 -7.55 7.15 -3.61
N ILE A 88 -7.84 8.30 -2.97
CA ILE A 88 -8.90 8.42 -1.98
C ILE A 88 -10.28 8.45 -2.65
N PHE A 89 -11.31 8.11 -1.90
CA PHE A 89 -12.70 8.31 -2.31
C PHE A 89 -13.11 9.76 -2.07
N GLN A 90 -13.06 10.58 -3.12
CA GLN A 90 -13.17 12.03 -3.02
C GLN A 90 -14.51 12.52 -2.49
N HIS A 91 -15.59 11.75 -2.69
CA HIS A 91 -16.96 12.11 -2.26
C HIS A 91 -17.33 11.52 -0.89
N MET A 92 -16.48 10.72 -0.29
CA MET A 92 -16.63 10.18 1.06
C MET A 92 -15.92 11.09 2.07
N THR A 93 -16.40 11.07 3.31
CA THR A 93 -15.71 11.72 4.42
C THR A 93 -14.37 11.04 4.73
N VAL A 94 -13.55 11.68 5.55
CA VAL A 94 -12.31 11.10 6.07
C VAL A 94 -12.59 9.78 6.78
N GLU A 95 -13.56 9.76 7.68
CA GLU A 95 -13.92 8.57 8.46
C GLU A 95 -14.39 7.42 7.56
N GLU A 96 -15.30 7.69 6.60
CA GLU A 96 -15.75 6.69 5.63
C GLU A 96 -14.60 6.14 4.76
N ASN A 97 -13.66 7.01 4.33
CA ASN A 97 -12.46 6.56 3.61
C ASN A 97 -11.63 5.59 4.44
N LEU A 98 -11.44 5.88 5.73
CA LEU A 98 -10.70 5.01 6.64
C LEU A 98 -11.42 3.68 6.84
N GLU A 99 -12.71 3.70 7.12
CA GLU A 99 -13.53 2.48 7.29
C GLU A 99 -13.47 1.56 6.07
N MET A 100 -13.43 2.13 4.86
CA MET A 100 -13.25 1.35 3.63
C MET A 100 -11.92 0.58 3.60
N GLY A 101 -10.88 1.09 4.28
CA GLY A 101 -9.61 0.37 4.42
C GLY A 101 -9.68 -0.87 5.31
N ALA A 102 -10.66 -0.92 6.21
CA ALA A 102 -10.86 -2.04 7.14
C ALA A 102 -11.79 -3.14 6.61
N TYR A 103 -12.22 -3.09 5.35
CA TYR A 103 -13.25 -3.99 4.82
C TYR A 103 -12.89 -5.49 4.93
N THR A 104 -11.59 -5.81 5.06
CA THR A 104 -11.10 -7.19 5.26
C THR A 104 -11.04 -7.60 6.73
N ARG A 105 -11.39 -6.69 7.66
CA ARG A 105 -11.27 -6.88 9.11
C ARG A 105 -12.66 -7.06 9.76
N PRO A 106 -12.72 -7.72 10.92
CA PRO A 106 -13.95 -7.79 11.70
C PRO A 106 -14.41 -6.39 12.16
N ASN A 107 -15.71 -6.15 12.17
CA ASN A 107 -16.27 -4.86 12.62
C ASN A 107 -15.84 -4.46 14.03
N SER A 108 -15.59 -5.45 14.90
CA SER A 108 -15.13 -5.22 16.28
C SER A 108 -13.76 -4.56 16.41
N THR A 109 -12.93 -4.56 15.34
CA THR A 109 -11.59 -3.95 15.35
C THR A 109 -11.55 -2.56 14.73
N ILE A 110 -12.61 -2.13 14.03
CA ILE A 110 -12.63 -0.88 13.26
C ILE A 110 -12.40 0.34 14.17
N GLU A 111 -13.09 0.41 15.30
CA GLU A 111 -12.98 1.55 16.22
C GLU A 111 -11.56 1.68 16.79
N GLY A 112 -10.95 0.60 17.21
CA GLY A 112 -9.56 0.59 17.68
C GLY A 112 -8.56 0.99 16.59
N ASN A 113 -8.79 0.55 15.35
CA ASN A 113 -7.95 0.91 14.21
C ASN A 113 -8.09 2.38 13.84
N LEU A 114 -9.32 2.93 13.90
CA LEU A 114 -9.56 4.36 13.71
C LEU A 114 -8.81 5.20 14.73
N GLU A 115 -8.91 4.85 16.02
CA GLU A 115 -8.19 5.58 17.09
C GLU A 115 -6.68 5.53 16.87
N HIS A 116 -6.13 4.37 16.52
CA HIS A 116 -4.69 4.24 16.21
C HIS A 116 -4.27 5.13 15.02
N VAL A 117 -5.05 5.15 13.94
CA VAL A 117 -4.78 6.05 12.79
C VAL A 117 -4.88 7.51 13.20
N TYR A 118 -5.84 7.89 14.05
CA TYR A 118 -6.01 9.26 14.53
C TYR A 118 -4.90 9.69 15.50
N GLU A 119 -4.30 8.75 16.26
CA GLU A 119 -3.11 9.04 17.06
C GLU A 119 -1.90 9.39 16.17
N LEU A 120 -1.72 8.66 15.07
CA LEU A 120 -0.65 8.90 14.10
C LEU A 120 -0.89 10.16 13.25
N PHE A 121 -2.14 10.43 12.90
CA PHE A 121 -2.56 11.54 12.06
C PHE A 121 -3.67 12.37 12.73
N PRO A 122 -3.35 13.19 13.76
CA PRO A 122 -4.37 13.96 14.51
C PRO A 122 -5.22 14.86 13.63
N ARG A 123 -4.67 15.38 12.52
CA ARG A 123 -5.42 16.22 11.56
C ARG A 123 -6.57 15.45 10.91
N LEU A 124 -6.46 14.16 10.72
CA LEU A 124 -7.56 13.35 10.20
C LEU A 124 -8.70 13.23 11.21
N LYS A 125 -8.40 13.14 12.51
CA LYS A 125 -9.39 13.14 13.58
C LYS A 125 -10.18 14.45 13.63
N GLU A 126 -9.48 15.59 13.57
CA GLU A 126 -10.09 16.94 13.54
C GLU A 126 -11.05 17.09 12.34
N ARG A 127 -10.75 16.46 11.23
CA ARG A 127 -11.45 16.57 9.95
C ARG A 127 -12.28 15.32 9.59
N ARG A 128 -12.56 14.46 10.56
CA ARG A 128 -13.18 13.14 10.30
C ARG A 128 -14.50 13.20 9.51
N LYS A 129 -15.27 14.29 9.67
CA LYS A 129 -16.55 14.51 8.97
C LYS A 129 -16.39 15.29 7.66
N GLN A 130 -15.18 15.78 7.35
CA GLN A 130 -14.91 16.51 6.12
C GLN A 130 -14.83 15.58 4.93
N VAL A 131 -15.35 16.01 3.79
CA VAL A 131 -15.26 15.26 2.52
C VAL A 131 -13.82 15.22 2.04
N GLY A 132 -13.31 14.03 1.71
CA GLY A 132 -11.91 13.78 1.38
C GLY A 132 -11.37 14.63 0.23
N GLY A 133 -12.18 14.85 -0.80
CA GLY A 133 -11.80 15.69 -1.95
C GLY A 133 -11.52 17.15 -1.62
N THR A 134 -11.96 17.64 -0.46
CA THR A 134 -11.77 19.04 0.00
C THR A 134 -10.53 19.22 0.88
N LEU A 135 -9.83 18.15 1.21
CA LEU A 135 -8.60 18.17 1.98
C LEU A 135 -7.43 18.74 1.16
N SER A 136 -6.43 19.30 1.86
CA SER A 136 -5.15 19.63 1.23
C SER A 136 -4.43 18.38 0.69
N GLY A 137 -3.47 18.59 -0.23
CA GLY A 137 -2.73 17.49 -0.80
C GLY A 137 -2.00 16.61 0.23
N GLY A 138 -1.42 17.24 1.26
CA GLY A 138 -0.77 16.53 2.36
C GLY A 138 -1.76 15.74 3.23
N GLU A 139 -2.93 16.32 3.53
CA GLU A 139 -3.99 15.64 4.29
C GLU A 139 -4.58 14.47 3.50
N GLN A 140 -4.73 14.60 2.18
CA GLN A 140 -5.14 13.49 1.32
C GLN A 140 -4.11 12.35 1.31
N GLN A 141 -2.82 12.68 1.36
CA GLN A 141 -1.76 11.68 1.45
C GLN A 141 -1.81 10.96 2.81
N MET A 142 -1.98 11.69 3.91
CA MET A 142 -2.19 11.10 5.24
C MET A 142 -3.41 10.18 5.26
N LEU A 143 -4.52 10.60 4.61
CA LEU A 143 -5.73 9.81 4.50
C LEU A 143 -5.51 8.52 3.72
N ALA A 144 -4.79 8.56 2.60
CA ALA A 144 -4.45 7.37 1.81
C ALA A 144 -3.60 6.37 2.61
N MET A 145 -2.60 6.88 3.34
CA MET A 145 -1.76 6.06 4.22
C MET A 145 -2.57 5.47 5.38
N GLY A 146 -3.35 6.29 6.07
CA GLY A 146 -4.22 5.86 7.18
C GLY A 146 -5.21 4.80 6.72
N ARG A 147 -5.82 4.95 5.56
CA ARG A 147 -6.72 3.94 4.97
C ARG A 147 -6.02 2.60 4.74
N ALA A 148 -4.78 2.61 4.23
CA ALA A 148 -4.02 1.37 4.06
C ALA A 148 -3.70 0.71 5.42
N MET A 149 -3.43 1.51 6.46
CA MET A 149 -3.16 1.04 7.81
C MET A 149 -4.37 0.43 8.50
N MET A 150 -5.59 0.81 8.12
CA MET A 150 -6.84 0.23 8.65
C MET A 150 -6.97 -1.28 8.43
N SER A 151 -6.23 -1.85 7.48
CA SER A 151 -6.16 -3.29 7.25
C SER A 151 -5.22 -4.03 8.21
N GLU A 152 -4.61 -3.34 9.19
CA GLU A 152 -3.61 -3.89 10.13
C GLU A 152 -2.48 -4.64 9.40
N PRO A 153 -1.76 -3.97 8.49
CA PRO A 153 -0.77 -4.66 7.68
C PRO A 153 0.47 -5.02 8.51
N LYS A 154 1.05 -6.18 8.22
CA LYS A 154 2.39 -6.58 8.67
C LYS A 154 3.48 -5.94 7.80
N LEU A 155 3.14 -5.69 6.53
CA LEU A 155 3.97 -4.97 5.58
C LEU A 155 3.13 -3.91 4.88
N LEU A 156 3.54 -2.64 5.02
CA LEU A 156 2.95 -1.51 4.32
C LEU A 156 3.90 -1.05 3.22
N MET A 157 3.45 -1.09 1.98
CA MET A 157 4.17 -0.58 0.82
C MET A 157 3.63 0.81 0.46
N LEU A 158 4.52 1.79 0.33
CA LEU A 158 4.18 3.16 -0.04
C LEU A 158 4.82 3.52 -1.39
N ASP A 159 3.99 3.95 -2.34
CA ASP A 159 4.45 4.40 -3.65
C ASP A 159 4.45 5.93 -3.69
N GLU A 160 5.65 6.53 -3.87
CA GLU A 160 5.88 7.98 -3.88
C GLU A 160 5.20 8.72 -2.69
N PRO A 161 5.44 8.31 -1.41
CA PRO A 161 4.69 8.83 -0.26
C PRO A 161 4.92 10.31 0.01
N SER A 162 6.00 10.89 -0.48
CA SER A 162 6.34 12.31 -0.30
C SER A 162 5.71 13.22 -1.37
N MET A 163 5.09 12.66 -2.41
CA MET A 163 4.52 13.44 -3.49
C MET A 163 3.35 14.32 -2.99
N GLY A 164 3.51 15.64 -3.14
CA GLY A 164 2.51 16.62 -2.70
C GLY A 164 2.56 16.99 -1.22
N LEU A 165 3.59 16.54 -0.50
CA LEU A 165 3.94 17.13 0.78
C LEU A 165 4.76 18.41 0.52
N ALA A 166 4.45 19.48 1.26
CA ALA A 166 5.30 20.68 1.26
C ALA A 166 6.65 20.34 1.91
N PRO A 167 7.76 20.94 1.42
CA PRO A 167 9.05 20.77 2.05
C PRO A 167 9.09 21.34 3.47
#